data_0f59dfc3c6708aa6f39ae4ead5fdc0e2
#
_entry.id   0f59dfc3c6708aa6f39ae4ead5fdc0e2
#
_cell.length_a   1.000
_cell.length_b   1.000
_cell.length_c   1.000
_cell.angle_alpha   90.00
_cell.angle_beta   90.00
_cell.angle_gamma   90.00
#
_symmetry.space_group_name_H-M   'P 1'
#
loop_
_entity.id
_entity.type
_entity.pdbx_description
1 polymer ?
#
loop_
_entity_poly.entity_id
_entity_poly.type
_entity_poly.pdbx_seq_one_letter_code
_entity_poly.pdbx_strand_id
1 'polypeptide(L)'
;MRRLYSYSMENSDKALDTGSKRVYDVAPSEMFGEFMKTGWAPTPLEGIIQDEVIPYCVARRADLSAAFSGSRVVLPGGELKQRSNDTDYQFRPHSAFAYYTGVQGVEAQPGSVLVMEPTKQGHTPILFINPRSTRDTDAFYRDAKNGELWVGRRFTTDEAAQRYGIEVRPVTELAAFLKGKTAVALHGYDEIVDAKVKKHARDEELINFVSVARLIKDEYEIREMQKAVDATHRGFSDVIRVLPAAVATPRGERVIDAAFYGRARVEGNDLGYNTIAASGSHACVLHWNR
;
A
#
# COMPACT_ATOMS: atom_id res chain seq x y z
N MET A 1 47.78 16.10 15.72
CA MET A 1 47.07 15.76 16.95
C MET A 1 45.56 15.79 16.68
N ARG A 2 44.97 14.66 16.36
CA ARG A 2 43.49 14.55 16.23
C ARG A 2 42.98 13.93 17.52
N ARG A 3 42.21 14.69 18.30
CA ARG A 3 41.49 14.16 19.45
C ARG A 3 40.28 13.39 18.94
N LEU A 4 40.27 12.09 19.11
CA LEU A 4 39.12 11.23 19.01
C LEU A 4 38.26 11.44 20.25
N TYR A 5 37.08 11.97 20.08
CA TYR A 5 36.05 11.95 21.12
C TYR A 5 35.43 10.54 21.11
N SER A 6 35.82 9.73 22.09
CA SER A 6 35.07 8.52 22.43
C SER A 6 33.85 8.93 23.22
N TYR A 7 32.68 8.89 22.60
CA TYR A 7 31.40 8.98 23.31
C TYR A 7 31.06 7.57 23.78
N SER A 8 31.01 7.37 25.11
CA SER A 8 30.57 6.11 25.70
C SER A 8 29.06 5.95 25.46
N MET A 9 28.70 4.93 24.71
CA MET A 9 27.32 4.49 24.51
C MET A 9 26.86 3.66 25.73
N GLU A 10 26.57 4.29 26.84
CA GLU A 10 25.79 3.69 27.93
C GLU A 10 24.55 4.55 28.15
N ASN A 11 23.42 4.01 27.75
CA ASN A 11 21.99 4.39 27.88
C ASN A 11 21.31 4.62 26.53
N SER A 12 21.05 3.56 25.81
CA SER A 12 20.03 3.55 24.77
C SER A 12 19.03 2.43 25.06
N ASP A 13 18.18 2.64 26.04
CA ASP A 13 17.05 1.77 26.25
C ASP A 13 15.98 2.03 25.20
N LYS A 14 15.69 0.98 24.44
CA LYS A 14 14.54 0.80 23.55
C LYS A 14 14.47 1.78 22.38
N ALA A 15 15.37 1.62 21.43
CA ALA A 15 15.06 2.01 20.05
C ALA A 15 13.77 1.29 19.63
N LEU A 16 12.74 2.06 19.24
CA LEU A 16 11.62 1.50 18.48
C LEU A 16 12.24 0.77 17.29
N ASP A 17 12.01 -0.54 17.19
CA ASP A 17 12.47 -1.33 16.06
C ASP A 17 11.63 -0.93 14.84
N THR A 18 12.08 0.09 14.13
CA THR A 18 11.42 0.62 12.92
C THR A 18 11.74 -0.22 11.69
N GLY A 19 12.39 -1.38 11.85
CA GLY A 19 12.72 -2.31 10.77
C GLY A 19 13.77 -1.79 9.77
N SER A 20 14.22 -0.55 9.90
CA SER A 20 15.22 0.09 9.06
C SER A 20 16.38 0.57 9.94
N LYS A 21 17.45 -0.19 10.04
CA LYS A 21 18.71 0.27 10.62
C LYS A 21 19.37 1.24 9.62
N ARG A 22 18.92 2.48 9.59
CA ARG A 22 19.54 3.53 8.79
C ARG A 22 20.82 3.98 9.50
N VAL A 23 21.92 4.03 8.77
CA VAL A 23 23.26 4.41 9.26
C VAL A 23 23.30 5.85 9.84
N TYR A 24 22.23 6.62 9.62
CA TYR A 24 22.11 8.05 10.00
C TYR A 24 21.11 8.32 11.13
N ASP A 25 20.53 7.31 11.76
CA ASP A 25 19.63 7.51 12.90
C ASP A 25 20.43 7.89 14.15
N VAL A 26 20.73 9.18 14.25
CA VAL A 26 21.19 9.77 15.52
C VAL A 26 19.95 9.98 16.38
N ALA A 27 19.93 9.37 17.57
CA ALA A 27 18.85 9.59 18.51
C ALA A 27 18.76 11.11 18.82
N PRO A 28 17.60 11.76 18.63
CA PRO A 28 17.45 13.17 18.94
C PRO A 28 17.63 13.39 20.44
N SER A 29 18.06 14.62 20.82
CA SER A 29 18.09 14.97 22.24
C SER A 29 16.68 14.93 22.85
N GLU A 30 16.57 14.67 24.14
CA GLU A 30 15.31 14.64 24.86
C GLU A 30 14.53 15.97 24.65
N MET A 31 15.20 17.10 24.75
CA MET A 31 14.61 18.42 24.53
C MET A 31 14.03 18.57 23.13
N PHE A 32 14.70 18.05 22.09
CA PHE A 32 14.18 18.06 20.73
C PHE A 32 12.98 17.13 20.60
N GLY A 33 13.03 15.96 21.24
CA GLY A 33 11.91 15.03 21.28
C GLY A 33 10.65 15.64 21.89
N GLU A 34 10.78 16.33 23.02
CA GLU A 34 9.68 17.06 23.66
C GLU A 34 9.14 18.19 22.77
N PHE A 35 10.02 18.96 22.14
CA PHE A 35 9.63 20.00 21.19
C PHE A 35 8.80 19.41 20.03
N MET A 36 9.22 18.27 19.46
CA MET A 36 8.54 17.65 18.34
C MET A 36 7.14 17.10 18.68
N LYS A 37 6.83 16.89 19.95
CA LYS A 37 5.52 16.40 20.41
C LYS A 37 4.53 17.53 20.76
N THR A 38 4.92 18.78 20.65
CA THR A 38 4.12 19.92 21.09
C THR A 38 3.86 20.92 19.97
N GLY A 39 2.83 21.78 20.15
CA GLY A 39 2.56 22.90 19.24
C GLY A 39 1.87 22.58 17.92
N TRP A 40 1.48 21.33 17.69
CA TRP A 40 0.80 20.92 16.46
C TRP A 40 -0.70 21.25 16.49
N ALA A 41 -1.20 21.84 15.40
CA ALA A 41 -2.63 22.06 15.23
C ALA A 41 -3.39 20.71 15.11
N PRO A 42 -4.61 20.61 15.65
CA PRO A 42 -5.48 19.46 15.40
C PRO A 42 -5.73 19.26 13.90
N THR A 43 -5.79 18.00 13.45
CA THR A 43 -6.14 17.65 12.07
C THR A 43 -7.28 16.62 12.08
N PRO A 44 -8.50 16.99 12.52
CA PRO A 44 -9.65 16.10 12.42
C PRO A 44 -9.95 15.81 10.94
N LEU A 45 -10.49 14.64 10.65
CA LEU A 45 -11.16 14.37 9.38
C LEU A 45 -12.66 14.48 9.64
N GLU A 46 -13.27 15.43 8.96
CA GLU A 46 -14.72 15.60 8.97
C GLU A 46 -15.32 14.97 7.71
N GLY A 47 -16.54 14.45 7.83
CA GLY A 47 -17.31 13.97 6.69
C GLY A 47 -16.71 12.75 5.98
N ILE A 48 -16.16 11.78 6.74
CA ILE A 48 -15.71 10.52 6.17
C ILE A 48 -16.88 9.83 5.49
N ILE A 49 -16.80 9.71 4.18
CA ILE A 49 -17.81 9.04 3.35
C ILE A 49 -17.28 7.64 3.00
N GLN A 50 -18.16 6.66 3.06
CA GLN A 50 -17.85 5.32 2.61
C GLN A 50 -17.58 5.33 1.10
N ASP A 51 -16.54 4.61 0.67
CA ASP A 51 -16.15 4.55 -0.74
C ASP A 51 -17.21 3.82 -1.59
N GLU A 52 -17.39 4.27 -2.85
CA GLU A 52 -18.33 3.65 -3.80
C GLU A 52 -18.03 2.17 -4.08
N VAL A 53 -16.80 1.72 -3.90
CA VAL A 53 -16.40 0.31 -4.08
C VAL A 53 -16.93 -0.59 -2.97
N ILE A 54 -17.29 -0.07 -1.81
CA ILE A 54 -17.58 -0.89 -0.62
C ILE A 54 -18.74 -1.86 -0.80
N PRO A 55 -19.89 -1.51 -1.40
CA PRO A 55 -20.94 -2.48 -1.69
C PRO A 55 -20.47 -3.66 -2.54
N TYR A 56 -19.58 -3.41 -3.51
CA TYR A 56 -18.97 -4.45 -4.35
C TYR A 56 -18.00 -5.32 -3.54
N CYS A 57 -17.20 -4.72 -2.67
CA CYS A 57 -16.33 -5.48 -1.76
C CYS A 57 -17.14 -6.38 -0.80
N VAL A 58 -18.32 -5.95 -0.37
CA VAL A 58 -19.23 -6.79 0.45
C VAL A 58 -19.65 -8.02 -0.34
N ALA A 59 -20.12 -7.87 -1.59
CA ALA A 59 -20.51 -8.97 -2.46
C ALA A 59 -19.33 -9.93 -2.72
N ARG A 60 -18.17 -9.38 -3.07
CA ARG A 60 -16.94 -10.16 -3.32
C ARG A 60 -16.50 -10.97 -2.08
N ARG A 61 -16.60 -10.38 -0.87
CA ARG A 61 -16.32 -11.09 0.38
C ARG A 61 -17.36 -12.17 0.68
N ALA A 62 -18.62 -11.99 0.27
CA ALA A 62 -19.64 -13.03 0.41
C ALA A 62 -19.30 -14.27 -0.44
N ASP A 63 -18.86 -14.07 -1.68
CA ASP A 63 -18.42 -15.16 -2.56
C ASP A 63 -17.19 -15.90 -1.98
N LEU A 64 -16.19 -15.14 -1.48
CA LEU A 64 -15.03 -15.70 -0.80
C LEU A 64 -15.44 -16.50 0.45
N SER A 65 -16.39 -15.95 1.22
CA SER A 65 -16.92 -16.60 2.42
C SER A 65 -17.63 -17.91 2.12
N ALA A 66 -18.38 -17.97 1.03
CA ALA A 66 -19.05 -19.19 0.58
C ALA A 66 -18.04 -20.27 0.15
N ALA A 67 -17.02 -19.88 -0.64
CA ALA A 67 -15.98 -20.77 -1.12
C ALA A 67 -15.11 -21.36 -0.02
N PHE A 68 -14.84 -20.59 1.03
CA PHE A 68 -13.96 -20.97 2.15
C PHE A 68 -14.72 -21.12 3.47
N SER A 69 -15.97 -21.56 3.42
CA SER A 69 -16.81 -21.73 4.61
C SER A 69 -16.09 -22.47 5.73
N GLY A 70 -16.17 -21.92 6.95
CA GLY A 70 -15.54 -22.49 8.15
C GLY A 70 -14.02 -22.37 8.23
N SER A 71 -13.33 -21.89 7.19
CA SER A 71 -11.88 -21.71 7.17
C SER A 71 -11.55 -20.23 7.39
N ARG A 72 -10.66 -19.88 8.31
CA ARG A 72 -10.09 -18.52 8.35
C ARG A 72 -9.33 -18.26 7.07
N VAL A 73 -9.56 -17.08 6.43
CA VAL A 73 -8.80 -16.67 5.24
C VAL A 73 -8.00 -15.42 5.56
N VAL A 74 -6.73 -15.38 5.15
CA VAL A 74 -5.82 -14.26 5.41
C VAL A 74 -5.26 -13.73 4.10
N LEU A 75 -5.53 -12.45 3.82
CA LEU A 75 -5.12 -11.75 2.61
C LEU A 75 -4.24 -10.54 2.99
N PRO A 76 -2.92 -10.65 2.95
CA PRO A 76 -2.02 -9.51 3.19
C PRO A 76 -2.01 -8.53 2.03
N GLY A 77 -1.87 -7.25 2.34
CA GLY A 77 -1.68 -6.16 1.37
C GLY A 77 -0.27 -6.09 0.83
N GLY A 78 0.70 -6.62 1.57
CA GLY A 78 2.11 -6.58 1.21
C GLY A 78 2.88 -5.46 1.89
N GLU A 79 4.19 -5.47 1.68
CA GLU A 79 5.15 -4.55 2.29
C GLU A 79 5.80 -3.61 1.27
N LEU A 80 6.39 -2.52 1.76
CA LEU A 80 7.23 -1.64 0.94
C LEU A 80 8.43 -2.41 0.39
N LYS A 81 8.81 -2.07 -0.84
CA LYS A 81 10.02 -2.59 -1.48
C LYS A 81 11.03 -1.46 -1.59
N GLN A 82 12.14 -1.61 -0.89
CA GLN A 82 13.23 -0.64 -0.95
C GLN A 82 13.80 -0.56 -2.37
N ARG A 83 13.91 0.66 -2.88
CA ARG A 83 14.55 0.98 -4.14
C ARG A 83 16.06 1.21 -3.95
N SER A 84 16.39 2.14 -3.05
CA SER A 84 17.77 2.45 -2.67
C SER A 84 17.81 3.31 -1.40
N ASN A 85 18.77 3.09 -0.52
CA ASN A 85 18.96 3.83 0.72
C ASN A 85 17.67 3.96 1.53
N ASP A 86 17.13 5.18 1.64
CA ASP A 86 15.91 5.54 2.35
C ASP A 86 14.70 5.75 1.41
N THR A 87 14.83 5.36 0.15
CA THR A 87 13.81 5.52 -0.88
C THR A 87 13.17 4.18 -1.22
N ASP A 88 11.86 4.09 -1.11
CA ASP A 88 11.09 2.93 -1.51
C ASP A 88 10.45 3.12 -2.89
N TYR A 89 10.09 2.01 -3.56
CA TYR A 89 9.17 2.07 -4.68
C TYR A 89 7.79 2.49 -4.19
N GLN A 90 7.01 3.12 -5.08
CA GLN A 90 5.62 3.46 -4.76
C GLN A 90 4.87 2.20 -4.33
N PHE A 91 4.19 2.27 -3.18
CA PHE A 91 3.45 1.14 -2.66
C PHE A 91 2.21 0.86 -3.50
N ARG A 92 2.05 -0.39 -3.86
CA ARG A 92 0.84 -0.94 -4.48
C ARG A 92 0.44 -2.19 -3.73
N PRO A 93 -0.74 -2.22 -3.10
CA PRO A 93 -1.18 -3.38 -2.36
C PRO A 93 -1.39 -4.59 -3.28
N HIS A 94 -1.31 -5.78 -2.72
CA HIS A 94 -1.64 -7.01 -3.43
C HIS A 94 -3.06 -6.92 -4.00
N SER A 95 -3.23 -7.30 -5.27
CA SER A 95 -4.49 -7.10 -5.99
C SER A 95 -5.70 -7.77 -5.33
N ALA A 96 -5.52 -8.96 -4.71
CA ALA A 96 -6.60 -9.61 -3.97
C ALA A 96 -6.99 -8.79 -2.73
N PHE A 97 -6.01 -8.27 -1.97
CA PHE A 97 -6.29 -7.40 -0.83
C PHE A 97 -7.12 -6.18 -1.23
N ALA A 98 -6.69 -5.45 -2.26
CA ALA A 98 -7.43 -4.29 -2.78
C ALA A 98 -8.85 -4.67 -3.26
N TYR A 99 -9.00 -5.80 -3.94
CA TYR A 99 -10.28 -6.29 -4.47
C TYR A 99 -11.30 -6.58 -3.37
N TYR A 100 -10.87 -7.16 -2.24
CA TYR A 100 -11.77 -7.52 -1.14
C TYR A 100 -11.95 -6.43 -0.08
N THR A 101 -11.07 -5.41 -0.06
CA THR A 101 -11.13 -4.33 0.95
C THR A 101 -11.56 -2.99 0.40
N GLY A 102 -11.29 -2.71 -0.88
CA GLY A 102 -11.37 -1.37 -1.47
C GLY A 102 -10.18 -0.47 -1.12
N VAL A 103 -9.24 -0.93 -0.28
CA VAL A 103 -8.08 -0.15 0.13
C VAL A 103 -7.04 -0.12 -0.99
N GLN A 104 -6.86 1.05 -1.61
CA GLN A 104 -5.94 1.24 -2.74
C GLN A 104 -5.47 2.69 -2.85
N GLY A 105 -4.58 2.97 -3.81
CA GLY A 105 -4.06 4.31 -4.06
C GLY A 105 -3.32 4.86 -2.86
N VAL A 106 -3.54 6.14 -2.56
CA VAL A 106 -2.86 6.86 -1.48
C VAL A 106 -3.31 6.45 -0.07
N GLU A 107 -4.47 5.80 0.04
CA GLU A 107 -4.98 5.28 1.32
C GLU A 107 -4.37 3.92 1.67
N ALA A 108 -3.78 3.22 0.70
CA ALA A 108 -3.18 1.91 0.93
C ALA A 108 -1.93 2.02 1.80
N GLN A 109 -1.89 1.23 2.85
CA GLN A 109 -0.79 1.22 3.81
C GLN A 109 -0.06 -0.12 3.75
N PRO A 110 1.29 -0.11 3.68
CA PRO A 110 2.10 -1.31 3.81
C PRO A 110 1.83 -2.05 5.13
N GLY A 111 1.91 -3.37 5.10
CA GLY A 111 1.68 -4.20 6.27
C GLY A 111 0.20 -4.33 6.69
N SER A 112 -0.75 -3.87 5.86
CA SER A 112 -2.17 -4.08 6.13
C SER A 112 -2.59 -5.50 5.76
N VAL A 113 -3.48 -6.10 6.57
CA VAL A 113 -3.93 -7.49 6.38
C VAL A 113 -5.43 -7.60 6.56
N LEU A 114 -6.13 -8.21 5.61
CA LEU A 114 -7.53 -8.61 5.77
C LEU A 114 -7.60 -10.04 6.32
N VAL A 115 -8.34 -10.22 7.39
CA VAL A 115 -8.68 -11.54 7.92
C VAL A 115 -10.19 -11.74 7.82
N MET A 116 -10.61 -12.82 7.16
CA MET A 116 -11.98 -13.31 7.15
C MET A 116 -12.10 -14.34 8.30
N GLU A 117 -12.60 -13.91 9.44
CA GLU A 117 -12.75 -14.77 10.63
C GLU A 117 -14.03 -15.60 10.52
N PRO A 118 -13.93 -16.96 10.58
CA PRO A 118 -15.10 -17.80 10.41
C PRO A 118 -16.08 -17.68 11.59
N THR A 119 -17.36 -17.66 11.25
CA THR A 119 -18.51 -17.68 12.17
C THR A 119 -19.48 -18.79 11.81
N LYS A 120 -20.53 -18.97 12.58
CA LYS A 120 -21.59 -19.94 12.25
C LYS A 120 -22.38 -19.58 10.98
N GLN A 121 -22.36 -18.30 10.57
CA GLN A 121 -23.15 -17.77 9.46
C GLN A 121 -22.28 -17.27 8.28
N GLY A 122 -21.02 -17.63 8.23
CA GLY A 122 -20.07 -17.18 7.22
C GLY A 122 -18.80 -16.63 7.83
N HIS A 123 -18.45 -15.36 7.52
CA HIS A 123 -17.23 -14.72 8.05
C HIS A 123 -17.50 -13.30 8.51
N THR A 124 -16.77 -12.88 9.54
CA THR A 124 -16.61 -11.48 9.92
C THR A 124 -15.30 -10.97 9.32
N PRO A 125 -15.31 -9.99 8.41
CA PRO A 125 -14.10 -9.38 7.90
C PRO A 125 -13.48 -8.44 8.94
N ILE A 126 -12.16 -8.59 9.19
CA ILE A 126 -11.39 -7.74 10.09
C ILE A 126 -10.18 -7.21 9.31
N LEU A 127 -10.03 -5.90 9.23
CA LEU A 127 -8.90 -5.25 8.58
C LEU A 127 -7.89 -4.80 9.62
N PHE A 128 -6.68 -5.31 9.54
CA PHE A 128 -5.55 -4.89 10.37
C PHE A 128 -4.74 -3.84 9.62
N ILE A 129 -4.51 -2.69 10.24
CA ILE A 129 -3.77 -1.56 9.65
C ILE A 129 -2.74 -1.01 10.64
N ASN A 130 -1.82 -0.20 10.14
CA ASN A 130 -1.03 0.73 10.94
C ASN A 130 -1.87 2.01 11.15
N PRO A 131 -2.56 2.20 12.29
CA PRO A 131 -3.39 3.37 12.48
C PRO A 131 -2.55 4.64 12.62
N ARG A 132 -3.21 5.77 12.59
CA ARG A 132 -2.59 7.07 12.86
C ARG A 132 -1.78 7.04 14.15
N SER A 133 -0.52 7.47 14.09
CA SER A 133 0.27 7.76 15.29
C SER A 133 -0.16 9.08 15.89
N THR A 134 -0.39 9.12 17.20
CA THR A 134 -0.71 10.38 17.89
C THR A 134 0.52 11.28 17.94
N ARG A 135 0.30 12.61 17.87
CA ARG A 135 1.38 13.61 17.76
C ARG A 135 2.19 13.79 19.03
N ASP A 136 1.70 13.28 20.15
CA ASP A 136 2.34 13.27 21.46
C ASP A 136 3.25 12.07 21.68
N THR A 137 3.45 11.23 20.66
CA THR A 137 4.31 10.05 20.72
C THR A 137 5.57 10.20 19.87
N ASP A 138 6.63 9.49 20.22
CA ASP A 138 7.86 9.43 19.43
C ASP A 138 7.62 8.87 18.03
N ALA A 139 6.65 7.97 17.86
CA ALA A 139 6.31 7.40 16.56
C ALA A 139 5.89 8.48 15.53
N PHE A 140 5.30 9.59 15.97
CA PHE A 140 4.90 10.69 15.11
C PHE A 140 6.04 11.21 14.23
N TYR A 141 7.24 11.41 14.81
CA TYR A 141 8.37 12.04 14.13
C TYR A 141 9.57 11.09 13.90
N ARG A 142 9.64 9.95 14.59
CA ARG A 142 10.76 8.99 14.48
C ARG A 142 10.46 7.83 13.53
N ASP A 143 9.22 7.41 13.41
CA ASP A 143 8.85 6.32 12.52
C ASP A 143 8.76 6.84 11.07
N ALA A 144 9.85 6.70 10.33
CA ALA A 144 9.91 7.16 8.94
C ALA A 144 8.98 6.37 8.00
N LYS A 145 8.55 5.16 8.39
CA LYS A 145 7.66 4.30 7.61
C LYS A 145 6.18 4.63 7.86
N ASN A 146 5.83 4.97 9.11
CA ASN A 146 4.43 5.07 9.53
C ASN A 146 4.10 6.40 10.25
N GLY A 147 5.09 7.18 10.65
CA GLY A 147 4.88 8.43 11.39
C GLY A 147 4.20 9.51 10.56
N GLU A 148 3.23 10.22 11.15
CA GLU A 148 2.44 11.24 10.45
C GLU A 148 3.31 12.36 9.86
N LEU A 149 4.43 12.72 10.52
CA LEU A 149 5.37 13.72 10.02
C LEU A 149 6.05 13.32 8.71
N TRP A 150 6.23 12.02 8.48
CA TRP A 150 6.92 11.49 7.30
C TRP A 150 5.99 11.15 6.15
N VAL A 151 4.87 10.52 6.44
CA VAL A 151 3.99 9.92 5.42
C VAL A 151 2.61 10.58 5.36
N GLY A 152 2.39 11.62 6.15
CA GLY A 152 1.10 12.30 6.24
C GLY A 152 0.12 11.62 7.19
N ARG A 153 -1.05 12.27 7.35
CA ARG A 153 -2.12 11.80 8.22
C ARG A 153 -2.75 10.53 7.68
N ARG A 154 -2.84 9.53 8.53
CA ARG A 154 -3.57 8.29 8.29
C ARG A 154 -4.90 8.27 9.01
N PHE A 155 -5.76 7.31 8.68
CA PHE A 155 -6.96 7.05 9.46
C PHE A 155 -6.63 6.48 10.83
N THR A 156 -7.42 6.83 11.83
CA THR A 156 -7.56 6.04 13.05
C THR A 156 -8.30 4.73 12.73
N THR A 157 -8.36 3.79 13.67
CA THR A 157 -9.14 2.56 13.48
C THR A 157 -10.63 2.85 13.24
N ASP A 158 -11.21 3.81 13.97
CA ASP A 158 -12.63 4.17 13.85
C ASP A 158 -12.93 4.87 12.52
N GLU A 159 -12.06 5.79 12.09
CA GLU A 159 -12.17 6.45 10.79
C GLU A 159 -12.06 5.45 9.64
N ALA A 160 -11.12 4.50 9.72
CA ALA A 160 -10.97 3.45 8.74
C ALA A 160 -12.18 2.49 8.74
N ALA A 161 -12.72 2.15 9.92
CA ALA A 161 -13.93 1.34 10.01
C ALA A 161 -15.14 2.02 9.36
N GLN A 162 -15.28 3.33 9.54
CA GLN A 162 -16.31 4.13 8.86
C GLN A 162 -16.07 4.17 7.34
N ARG A 163 -14.84 4.39 6.91
CA ARG A 163 -14.46 4.47 5.48
C ARG A 163 -14.70 3.17 4.73
N TYR A 164 -14.30 2.03 5.31
CA TYR A 164 -14.31 0.73 4.64
C TYR A 164 -15.49 -0.17 5.04
N GLY A 165 -16.31 0.23 6.00
CA GLY A 165 -17.50 -0.51 6.42
C GLY A 165 -17.21 -1.90 6.98
N ILE A 166 -16.05 -2.10 7.63
CA ILE A 166 -15.63 -3.35 8.27
C ILE A 166 -14.96 -3.07 9.60
N GLU A 167 -14.86 -4.08 10.46
CA GLU A 167 -14.09 -3.97 11.70
C GLU A 167 -12.61 -3.71 11.39
N VAL A 168 -12.02 -2.73 12.09
CA VAL A 168 -10.60 -2.37 11.92
C VAL A 168 -9.87 -2.47 13.23
N ARG A 169 -8.68 -3.08 13.20
CA ARG A 169 -7.79 -3.23 14.36
C ARG A 169 -6.38 -2.76 14.05
N PRO A 170 -5.60 -2.38 15.07
CA PRO A 170 -4.18 -2.10 14.88
C PRO A 170 -3.44 -3.37 14.43
N VAL A 171 -2.51 -3.24 13.48
CA VAL A 171 -1.70 -4.38 13.02
C VAL A 171 -0.83 -4.97 14.14
N THR A 172 -0.54 -4.22 15.17
CA THR A 172 0.17 -4.70 16.36
C THR A 172 -0.56 -5.86 17.07
N GLU A 173 -1.86 -5.98 16.88
CA GLU A 173 -2.67 -7.09 17.42
C GLU A 173 -2.63 -8.34 16.54
N LEU A 174 -2.23 -8.23 15.25
CA LEU A 174 -2.32 -9.31 14.28
C LEU A 174 -1.57 -10.58 14.73
N ALA A 175 -0.35 -10.43 15.23
CA ALA A 175 0.46 -11.56 15.66
C ALA A 175 -0.19 -12.37 16.79
N ALA A 176 -0.78 -11.68 17.77
CA ALA A 176 -1.52 -12.30 18.87
C ALA A 176 -2.83 -12.91 18.38
N PHE A 177 -3.51 -12.23 17.48
CA PHE A 177 -4.77 -12.69 16.88
C PHE A 177 -4.59 -13.99 16.09
N LEU A 178 -3.51 -14.14 15.33
CA LEU A 178 -3.23 -15.33 14.52
C LEU A 178 -2.58 -16.48 15.31
N LYS A 179 -2.06 -16.23 16.51
CA LYS A 179 -1.30 -17.21 17.29
C LYS A 179 -2.10 -18.49 17.54
N GLY A 180 -1.55 -19.63 17.10
CA GLY A 180 -2.13 -20.96 17.31
C GLY A 180 -3.38 -21.25 16.48
N LYS A 181 -3.73 -20.38 15.53
CA LYS A 181 -4.89 -20.54 14.67
C LYS A 181 -4.49 -21.11 13.31
N THR A 182 -5.31 -22.00 12.77
CA THR A 182 -5.18 -22.48 11.40
C THR A 182 -5.88 -21.51 10.45
N ALA A 183 -5.25 -21.21 9.32
CA ALA A 183 -5.82 -20.36 8.29
C ALA A 183 -5.37 -20.78 6.89
N VAL A 184 -6.17 -20.46 5.89
CA VAL A 184 -5.79 -20.47 4.48
C VAL A 184 -5.28 -19.07 4.13
N ALA A 185 -4.08 -18.94 3.57
CA ALA A 185 -3.44 -17.63 3.44
C ALA A 185 -2.69 -17.45 2.12
N LEU A 186 -2.54 -16.19 1.71
CA LEU A 186 -1.56 -15.81 0.72
C LEU A 186 -0.21 -15.57 1.43
N HIS A 187 0.76 -16.44 1.15
CA HIS A 187 2.10 -16.38 1.73
C HIS A 187 3.09 -15.58 0.87
N GLY A 188 4.17 -15.10 1.51
CA GLY A 188 5.25 -14.35 0.85
C GLY A 188 4.99 -12.85 0.69
N TYR A 189 3.97 -12.32 1.34
CA TYR A 189 3.59 -10.91 1.24
C TYR A 189 3.63 -10.15 2.59
N ASP A 190 3.70 -10.87 3.72
CA ASP A 190 3.71 -10.27 5.05
C ASP A 190 4.45 -11.20 6.04
N GLU A 191 5.47 -10.66 6.73
CA GLU A 191 6.32 -11.44 7.64
C GLU A 191 5.57 -11.98 8.86
N ILE A 192 4.58 -11.24 9.37
CA ILE A 192 3.77 -11.68 10.52
C ILE A 192 2.89 -12.85 10.10
N VAL A 193 2.24 -12.75 8.94
CA VAL A 193 1.42 -13.83 8.40
C VAL A 193 2.27 -15.08 8.17
N ASP A 194 3.42 -14.96 7.51
CA ASP A 194 4.31 -16.08 7.21
C ASP A 194 4.88 -16.73 8.48
N ALA A 195 5.16 -15.94 9.53
CA ALA A 195 5.65 -16.45 10.81
C ALA A 195 4.56 -17.09 11.68
N LYS A 196 3.30 -16.66 11.56
CA LYS A 196 2.20 -17.10 12.46
C LYS A 196 1.26 -18.11 11.83
N VAL A 197 1.11 -18.10 10.50
CA VAL A 197 0.22 -19.00 9.75
C VAL A 197 1.08 -20.06 9.05
N LYS A 198 0.85 -21.33 9.37
CA LYS A 198 1.49 -22.44 8.67
C LYS A 198 0.83 -22.64 7.31
N LYS A 199 1.59 -23.12 6.32
CA LYS A 199 1.06 -23.50 5.02
C LYS A 199 -0.10 -24.50 5.18
N HIS A 200 -1.16 -24.25 4.45
CA HIS A 200 -2.39 -25.03 4.45
C HIS A 200 -2.60 -25.72 3.10
N ALA A 201 -3.22 -26.88 3.09
CA ALA A 201 -3.47 -27.64 1.83
C ALA A 201 -4.34 -26.88 0.82
N ARG A 202 -5.14 -25.90 1.29
CA ARG A 202 -6.01 -25.06 0.44
C ARG A 202 -5.40 -23.72 0.04
N ASP A 203 -4.13 -23.45 0.31
CA ASP A 203 -3.51 -22.16 -0.05
C ASP A 203 -3.47 -21.96 -1.57
N GLU A 204 -3.16 -23.02 -2.34
CA GLU A 204 -3.21 -22.97 -3.81
C GLU A 204 -4.63 -22.76 -4.35
N GLU A 205 -5.63 -23.37 -3.72
CA GLU A 205 -7.04 -23.13 -4.03
C GLU A 205 -7.41 -21.66 -3.82
N LEU A 206 -6.94 -21.03 -2.72
CA LEU A 206 -7.14 -19.60 -2.46
C LEU A 206 -6.48 -18.74 -3.54
N ILE A 207 -5.22 -19.01 -3.90
CA ILE A 207 -4.50 -18.29 -4.95
C ILE A 207 -5.29 -18.31 -6.26
N ASN A 208 -5.77 -19.48 -6.65
CA ASN A 208 -6.56 -19.67 -7.86
C ASN A 208 -7.90 -18.94 -7.76
N PHE A 209 -8.62 -19.09 -6.65
CA PHE A 209 -9.92 -18.47 -6.43
C PHE A 209 -9.83 -16.95 -6.54
N VAL A 210 -8.93 -16.30 -5.79
CA VAL A 210 -8.80 -14.84 -5.80
C VAL A 210 -8.27 -14.30 -7.14
N SER A 211 -7.63 -15.12 -7.94
CA SER A 211 -7.19 -14.76 -9.29
C SER A 211 -8.33 -14.83 -10.29
N VAL A 212 -9.10 -15.92 -10.27
CA VAL A 212 -10.24 -16.15 -11.17
C VAL A 212 -11.38 -15.17 -10.87
N ALA A 213 -11.68 -14.89 -9.61
CA ALA A 213 -12.73 -13.96 -9.20
C ALA A 213 -12.59 -12.57 -9.85
N ARG A 214 -11.36 -12.15 -10.19
CA ARG A 214 -11.08 -10.85 -10.81
C ARG A 214 -11.13 -10.85 -12.34
N LEU A 215 -11.39 -12.00 -12.98
CA LEU A 215 -11.47 -12.09 -14.45
C LEU A 215 -12.75 -11.43 -14.96
N ILE A 216 -13.87 -11.66 -14.30
CA ILE A 216 -15.14 -11.03 -14.64
C ILE A 216 -15.28 -9.74 -13.83
N LYS A 217 -15.45 -8.61 -14.54
CA LYS A 217 -15.50 -7.28 -13.92
C LYS A 217 -16.95 -6.95 -13.53
N ASP A 218 -17.12 -6.45 -12.31
CA ASP A 218 -18.38 -5.86 -11.90
C ASP A 218 -18.56 -4.44 -12.46
N GLU A 219 -19.72 -3.84 -12.22
CA GLU A 219 -20.04 -2.52 -12.76
C GLU A 219 -19.12 -1.40 -12.23
N TYR A 220 -18.64 -1.50 -10.99
CA TYR A 220 -17.68 -0.55 -10.46
C TYR A 220 -16.34 -0.66 -11.24
N GLU A 221 -15.81 -1.87 -11.40
CA GLU A 221 -14.56 -2.11 -12.12
C GLU A 221 -14.67 -1.66 -13.58
N ILE A 222 -15.83 -1.87 -14.23
CA ILE A 222 -16.06 -1.40 -15.60
C ILE A 222 -15.99 0.14 -15.68
N ARG A 223 -16.61 0.84 -14.72
CA ARG A 223 -16.54 2.32 -14.66
C ARG A 223 -15.11 2.81 -14.45
N GLU A 224 -14.35 2.18 -13.54
CA GLU A 224 -12.96 2.56 -13.29
C GLU A 224 -12.06 2.27 -14.49
N MET A 225 -12.28 1.15 -15.18
CA MET A 225 -11.59 0.86 -16.44
C MET A 225 -11.91 1.89 -17.52
N GLN A 226 -13.17 2.36 -17.62
CA GLN A 226 -13.55 3.40 -18.58
C GLN A 226 -12.81 4.72 -18.28
N LYS A 227 -12.70 5.11 -17.01
CA LYS A 227 -11.91 6.30 -16.62
C LYS A 227 -10.44 6.15 -17.05
N ALA A 228 -9.85 4.96 -16.90
CA ALA A 228 -8.49 4.70 -17.34
C ALA A 228 -8.34 4.76 -18.87
N VAL A 229 -9.32 4.26 -19.63
CA VAL A 229 -9.37 4.36 -21.10
C VAL A 229 -9.45 5.82 -21.52
N ASP A 230 -10.31 6.62 -20.88
CA ASP A 230 -10.48 8.04 -21.20
C ASP A 230 -9.21 8.84 -20.89
N ALA A 231 -8.55 8.56 -19.75
CA ALA A 231 -7.26 9.16 -19.40
C ALA A 231 -6.17 8.79 -20.42
N THR A 232 -6.14 7.52 -20.85
CA THR A 232 -5.21 7.03 -21.89
C THR A 232 -5.43 7.75 -23.21
N HIS A 233 -6.67 7.95 -23.64
CA HIS A 233 -6.99 8.70 -24.85
C HIS A 233 -6.47 10.15 -24.77
N ARG A 234 -6.67 10.84 -23.63
CA ARG A 234 -6.10 12.16 -23.39
C ARG A 234 -4.57 12.15 -23.38
N GLY A 235 -3.97 11.10 -22.83
CA GLY A 235 -2.52 10.87 -22.83
C GLY A 235 -1.95 10.78 -24.25
N PHE A 236 -2.62 10.05 -25.15
CA PHE A 236 -2.23 10.02 -26.57
C PHE A 236 -2.40 11.38 -27.25
N SER A 237 -3.42 12.16 -26.91
CA SER A 237 -3.57 13.53 -27.41
C SER A 237 -2.42 14.44 -26.97
N ASP A 238 -1.94 14.29 -25.73
CA ASP A 238 -0.75 15.01 -25.23
C ASP A 238 0.52 14.57 -25.96
N VAL A 239 0.68 13.28 -26.23
CA VAL A 239 1.79 12.71 -27.02
C VAL A 239 1.82 13.32 -28.43
N ILE A 240 0.68 13.34 -29.14
CA ILE A 240 0.58 13.93 -30.48
C ILE A 240 1.02 15.39 -30.46
N ARG A 241 0.62 16.15 -29.45
CA ARG A 241 0.98 17.57 -29.31
C ARG A 241 2.47 17.80 -29.15
N VAL A 242 3.19 16.91 -28.48
CA VAL A 242 4.64 17.03 -28.26
C VAL A 242 5.50 16.39 -29.33
N LEU A 243 4.93 15.71 -30.34
CA LEU A 243 5.68 15.06 -31.42
C LEU A 243 6.69 16.00 -32.13
N PRO A 244 6.35 17.27 -32.51
CA PRO A 244 7.31 18.16 -33.14
C PRO A 244 8.56 18.40 -32.24
N ALA A 245 8.37 18.57 -30.93
CA ALA A 245 9.46 18.76 -30.00
C ALA A 245 10.25 17.45 -29.80
N ALA A 246 9.59 16.31 -29.79
CA ALA A 246 10.23 15.01 -29.68
C ALA A 246 11.15 14.74 -30.90
N VAL A 247 10.69 15.01 -32.11
CA VAL A 247 11.48 14.84 -33.34
C VAL A 247 12.72 15.75 -33.35
N ALA A 248 12.61 16.96 -32.80
CA ALA A 248 13.73 17.91 -32.69
C ALA A 248 14.72 17.60 -31.56
N THR A 249 14.46 16.61 -30.73
CA THR A 249 15.26 16.30 -29.53
C THR A 249 16.01 14.99 -29.70
N PRO A 250 17.32 14.90 -29.34
CA PRO A 250 18.09 13.65 -29.42
C PRO A 250 17.52 12.50 -28.56
N ARG A 251 16.71 12.83 -27.56
CA ARG A 251 16.00 11.88 -26.69
C ARG A 251 14.48 11.97 -26.86
N GLY A 252 14.02 12.06 -28.10
CA GLY A 252 12.61 12.28 -28.42
C GLY A 252 11.67 11.23 -27.84
N GLU A 253 12.06 9.98 -27.78
CA GLU A 253 11.27 8.89 -27.18
C GLU A 253 11.00 9.15 -25.70
N ARG A 254 11.94 9.74 -24.96
CA ARG A 254 11.73 10.13 -23.56
C ARG A 254 10.79 11.34 -23.38
N VAL A 255 10.73 12.22 -24.40
CA VAL A 255 9.73 13.31 -24.39
C VAL A 255 8.33 12.74 -24.51
N ILE A 256 8.15 11.71 -25.33
CA ILE A 256 6.87 11.00 -25.47
C ILE A 256 6.48 10.29 -24.16
N ASP A 257 7.41 9.53 -23.59
CA ASP A 257 7.22 8.84 -22.31
C ASP A 257 6.82 9.83 -21.20
N ALA A 258 7.55 10.93 -21.06
CA ALA A 258 7.26 11.96 -20.04
C ALA A 258 5.90 12.61 -20.23
N ALA A 259 5.45 12.87 -21.47
CA ALA A 259 4.14 13.44 -21.75
C ALA A 259 3.01 12.50 -21.34
N PHE A 260 3.10 11.23 -21.71
CA PHE A 260 2.11 10.23 -21.34
C PHE A 260 2.10 9.97 -19.83
N TYR A 261 3.28 9.81 -19.21
CA TYR A 261 3.42 9.61 -17.78
C TYR A 261 2.84 10.78 -16.98
N GLY A 262 3.08 12.02 -17.41
CA GLY A 262 2.48 13.20 -16.77
C GLY A 262 0.96 13.13 -16.69
N ARG A 263 0.28 12.72 -17.79
CA ARG A 263 -1.16 12.51 -17.81
C ARG A 263 -1.60 11.40 -16.86
N ALA A 264 -0.94 10.25 -16.90
CA ALA A 264 -1.25 9.12 -16.03
C ALA A 264 -1.15 9.48 -14.54
N ARG A 265 -0.15 10.32 -14.17
CA ARG A 265 0.03 10.78 -12.77
C ARG A 265 -1.00 11.82 -12.34
N VAL A 266 -1.53 12.63 -13.26
CA VAL A 266 -2.53 13.66 -12.94
C VAL A 266 -3.93 13.06 -12.82
N GLU A 267 -4.28 12.10 -13.68
CA GLU A 267 -5.62 11.53 -13.74
C GLU A 267 -5.77 10.16 -13.06
N GLY A 268 -4.65 9.53 -12.73
CA GLY A 268 -4.60 8.24 -12.04
C GLY A 268 -3.53 8.20 -10.96
N ASN A 269 -3.23 7.01 -10.49
CA ASN A 269 -2.18 6.81 -9.49
C ASN A 269 -0.80 6.66 -10.14
N ASP A 270 -0.72 5.93 -11.25
CA ASP A 270 0.52 5.63 -11.98
C ASP A 270 0.21 4.99 -13.33
N LEU A 271 1.28 4.61 -14.06
CA LEU A 271 1.19 3.73 -15.24
C LEU A 271 0.83 2.30 -14.83
N GLY A 272 0.09 1.59 -15.69
CA GLY A 272 -0.16 0.15 -15.52
C GLY A 272 1.10 -0.69 -15.75
N TYR A 273 1.99 -0.23 -16.63
CA TYR A 273 3.30 -0.81 -16.98
C TYR A 273 4.17 0.25 -17.68
N ASN A 274 5.46 -0.04 -17.83
CA ASN A 274 6.40 0.92 -18.41
C ASN A 274 5.99 1.30 -19.84
N THR A 275 6.08 2.59 -20.15
CA THR A 275 5.83 3.11 -21.50
C THR A 275 6.83 2.50 -22.49
N ILE A 276 6.34 2.09 -23.64
CA ILE A 276 7.15 1.72 -24.80
C ILE A 276 7.01 2.82 -25.83
N ALA A 277 7.97 3.75 -25.83
CA ALA A 277 8.07 4.81 -26.82
C ALA A 277 9.27 4.53 -27.71
N ALA A 278 9.05 4.06 -28.94
CA ALA A 278 10.08 3.59 -29.84
C ALA A 278 9.91 4.13 -31.25
N SER A 279 10.99 4.60 -31.87
CA SER A 279 11.02 5.11 -33.23
C SER A 279 12.17 4.51 -34.05
N GLY A 280 12.06 4.52 -35.37
CA GLY A 280 13.06 3.98 -36.29
C GLY A 280 13.41 2.51 -35.97
N SER A 281 14.70 2.19 -35.84
CA SER A 281 15.19 0.85 -35.52
C SER A 281 14.76 0.36 -34.13
N HIS A 282 14.48 1.26 -33.19
CA HIS A 282 14.02 0.90 -31.85
C HIS A 282 12.62 0.29 -31.87
N ALA A 283 11.78 0.65 -32.84
CA ALA A 283 10.45 0.08 -33.01
C ALA A 283 10.43 -1.43 -33.31
N CYS A 284 11.59 -2.00 -33.65
CA CYS A 284 11.77 -3.43 -33.81
C CYS A 284 12.07 -4.15 -32.49
N VAL A 285 12.25 -3.42 -31.38
CA VAL A 285 12.54 -3.97 -30.05
C VAL A 285 11.25 -3.96 -29.24
N LEU A 286 10.71 -5.14 -28.93
CA LEU A 286 9.39 -5.29 -28.34
C LEU A 286 9.22 -4.59 -26.99
N HIS A 287 10.26 -4.55 -26.16
CA HIS A 287 10.23 -3.90 -24.84
C HIS A 287 11.27 -2.78 -24.75
N TRP A 288 11.26 -1.86 -25.74
CA TRP A 288 12.11 -0.69 -25.72
C TRP A 288 11.62 0.33 -24.66
N ASN A 289 12.40 0.47 -23.58
CA ASN A 289 12.07 1.32 -22.41
C ASN A 289 13.27 2.13 -21.90
N ARG A 290 14.16 2.59 -22.80
CA ARG A 290 15.44 3.23 -22.49
C ARG A 290 15.47 4.73 -22.65
#